data_9f94549eada5c7ed83be0a1031c60878
#
_entry.id   9f94549eada5c7ed83be0a1031c60878
#
_cell.length_a   1.000
_cell.length_b   1.000
_cell.length_c   1.000
_cell.angle_alpha   90.00
_cell.angle_beta   90.00
_cell.angle_gamma   90.00
#
_symmetry.space_group_name_H-M   'P 1'
#
loop_
_entity.id
_entity.type
_entity.pdbx_description
1 polymer ?
#
loop_
_entity_poly.entity_id
_entity_poly.type
_entity_poly.pdbx_seq_one_letter_code
_entity_poly.pdbx_strand_id
1 'polypeptide(L)'
;MTQNEKSKIRAKVIKWVTRLFLILVAIIMLYPLAWNVVSSFKTSTEFLTDPFAWPQGLAWDNYVRAYEKSNLAANIGNSIYVVLETLVIIVVCVVPCSYCLVRYKFPGAKLILNIYMAAIFIQATYIMIPLFLQMNKLNLLNSLTALGVLYATMQFPFAIFLLTGFLRSIPRDYEEAAMIDGCGPFRILTSIIIPMCKPGIVTVCMISAMAAWNEYPVALVMVTYPTKATLPVGLANLYEIQRYATDWGALFAALVLALIPTVILFIVGQKQLVQGLSVGGVKG
;
A
#
# COMPACT_ATOMS: atom_id res chain seq x y z
N MET A 1 -32.74 37.83 -19.71
CA MET A 1 -32.11 36.68 -19.00
C MET A 1 -32.13 36.98 -17.51
N THR A 2 -32.91 36.26 -16.73
CA THR A 2 -33.05 36.48 -15.30
C THR A 2 -31.75 36.09 -14.58
N GLN A 3 -31.51 36.71 -13.42
CA GLN A 3 -30.29 36.43 -12.61
C GLN A 3 -30.16 34.94 -12.26
N ASN A 4 -31.30 34.24 -12.20
CA ASN A 4 -31.40 32.80 -11.93
C ASN A 4 -30.97 31.93 -13.16
N GLU A 5 -31.24 32.39 -14.38
CA GLU A 5 -30.77 31.69 -15.61
C GLU A 5 -29.24 31.81 -15.78
N LYS A 6 -28.69 33.00 -15.52
CA LYS A 6 -27.23 33.20 -15.56
C LYS A 6 -26.48 32.34 -14.53
N SER A 7 -27.03 32.17 -13.32
CA SER A 7 -26.43 31.31 -12.30
C SER A 7 -26.48 29.82 -12.70
N LYS A 8 -27.56 29.33 -13.27
CA LYS A 8 -27.70 27.96 -13.77
C LYS A 8 -26.74 27.66 -14.94
N ILE A 9 -26.60 28.62 -15.88
CA ILE A 9 -25.67 28.48 -17.00
C ILE A 9 -24.24 28.44 -16.47
N ARG A 10 -23.88 29.35 -15.56
CA ARG A 10 -22.55 29.37 -14.93
C ARG A 10 -22.22 28.08 -14.19
N ALA A 11 -23.18 27.53 -13.42
CA ALA A 11 -23.02 26.26 -12.74
C ALA A 11 -22.83 25.08 -13.73
N LYS A 12 -23.56 25.10 -14.86
CA LYS A 12 -23.43 24.09 -15.92
C LYS A 12 -22.06 24.19 -16.61
N VAL A 13 -21.59 25.38 -16.92
CA VAL A 13 -20.28 25.63 -17.53
C VAL A 13 -19.16 25.17 -16.57
N ILE A 14 -19.20 25.57 -15.30
CA ILE A 14 -18.22 25.13 -14.30
C ILE A 14 -18.19 23.60 -14.22
N LYS A 15 -19.35 22.95 -14.17
CA LYS A 15 -19.43 21.47 -14.14
C LYS A 15 -18.79 20.81 -15.35
N TRP A 16 -18.98 21.37 -16.55
CA TRP A 16 -18.35 20.85 -17.77
C TRP A 16 -16.85 21.10 -17.80
N VAL A 17 -16.40 22.28 -17.40
CA VAL A 17 -14.96 22.62 -17.29
C VAL A 17 -14.27 21.69 -16.30
N THR A 18 -14.88 21.47 -15.11
CA THR A 18 -14.34 20.54 -14.11
C THR A 18 -14.28 19.10 -14.64
N ARG A 19 -15.31 18.65 -15.36
CA ARG A 19 -15.29 17.31 -15.98
C ARG A 19 -14.20 17.18 -17.03
N LEU A 20 -14.06 18.17 -17.91
CA LEU A 20 -13.01 18.15 -18.94
C LEU A 20 -11.63 18.12 -18.32
N PHE A 21 -11.41 18.93 -17.29
CA PHE A 21 -10.16 18.96 -16.54
C PHE A 21 -9.86 17.60 -15.88
N LEU A 22 -10.85 16.98 -15.22
CA LEU A 22 -10.68 15.65 -14.60
C LEU A 22 -10.41 14.56 -15.64
N ILE A 23 -11.06 14.60 -16.81
CA ILE A 23 -10.79 13.67 -17.90
C ILE A 23 -9.36 13.85 -18.42
N LEU A 24 -8.91 15.07 -18.62
CA LEU A 24 -7.54 15.36 -19.06
C LEU A 24 -6.51 14.83 -18.06
N VAL A 25 -6.71 15.07 -16.77
CA VAL A 25 -5.84 14.55 -15.71
C VAL A 25 -5.86 13.02 -15.71
N ALA A 26 -7.03 12.39 -15.86
CA ALA A 26 -7.14 10.93 -15.94
C ALA A 26 -6.38 10.35 -17.13
N ILE A 27 -6.47 10.98 -18.32
CA ILE A 27 -5.75 10.57 -19.52
C ILE A 27 -4.23 10.67 -19.28
N ILE A 28 -3.75 11.79 -18.73
CA ILE A 28 -2.32 11.97 -18.44
C ILE A 28 -1.81 10.91 -17.46
N MET A 29 -2.59 10.56 -16.42
CA MET A 29 -2.20 9.55 -15.43
C MET A 29 -2.26 8.12 -15.97
N LEU A 30 -3.23 7.81 -16.82
CA LEU A 30 -3.41 6.48 -17.38
C LEU A 30 -2.49 6.21 -18.58
N TYR A 31 -2.04 7.26 -19.27
CA TYR A 31 -1.20 7.12 -20.46
C TYR A 31 0.08 6.30 -20.24
N PRO A 32 0.89 6.53 -19.18
CA PRO A 32 2.09 5.72 -18.95
C PRO A 32 1.77 4.24 -18.68
N LEU A 33 0.66 3.96 -18.01
CA LEU A 33 0.23 2.58 -17.74
C LEU A 33 -0.22 1.89 -19.03
N ALA A 34 -1.03 2.57 -19.83
CA ALA A 34 -1.47 2.07 -21.14
C ALA A 34 -0.27 1.86 -22.07
N TRP A 35 0.66 2.80 -22.11
CA TRP A 35 1.89 2.69 -22.89
C TRP A 35 2.76 1.50 -22.45
N ASN A 36 2.88 1.26 -21.13
CA ASN A 36 3.56 0.07 -20.60
C ASN A 36 2.90 -1.22 -21.09
N VAL A 37 1.55 -1.32 -21.02
CA VAL A 37 0.80 -2.49 -21.52
C VAL A 37 1.02 -2.66 -23.02
N VAL A 38 0.96 -1.61 -23.83
CA VAL A 38 1.23 -1.68 -25.27
C VAL A 38 2.67 -2.11 -25.54
N SER A 39 3.64 -1.56 -24.80
CA SER A 39 5.07 -1.88 -24.95
C SER A 39 5.41 -3.32 -24.55
N SER A 40 4.63 -3.94 -23.65
CA SER A 40 4.82 -5.34 -23.25
C SER A 40 4.54 -6.34 -24.39
N PHE A 41 3.83 -5.92 -25.43
CA PHE A 41 3.56 -6.73 -26.62
C PHE A 41 4.53 -6.45 -27.79
N LYS A 42 5.49 -5.53 -27.63
CA LYS A 42 6.52 -5.25 -28.64
C LYS A 42 7.73 -6.15 -28.45
N THR A 43 8.40 -6.47 -29.56
CA THR A 43 9.76 -7.01 -29.49
C THR A 43 10.73 -5.92 -29.06
N SER A 44 11.91 -6.29 -28.53
CA SER A 44 12.94 -5.32 -28.17
C SER A 44 13.39 -4.48 -29.35
N THR A 45 13.42 -5.03 -30.55
CA THR A 45 13.80 -4.34 -31.79
C THR A 45 12.74 -3.30 -32.18
N GLU A 46 11.45 -3.67 -32.15
CA GLU A 46 10.35 -2.71 -32.40
C GLU A 46 10.36 -1.56 -31.40
N PHE A 47 10.58 -1.87 -30.11
CA PHE A 47 10.63 -0.86 -29.07
C PHE A 47 11.78 0.13 -29.25
N LEU A 48 12.97 -0.36 -29.63
CA LEU A 48 14.15 0.49 -29.86
C LEU A 48 14.04 1.30 -31.16
N THR A 49 13.30 0.81 -32.17
CA THR A 49 13.11 1.51 -33.43
C THR A 49 12.11 2.66 -33.27
N ASP A 50 10.96 2.40 -32.68
CA ASP A 50 9.94 3.42 -32.35
C ASP A 50 9.18 3.03 -31.09
N PRO A 51 9.50 3.65 -29.93
CA PRO A 51 8.85 3.38 -28.67
C PRO A 51 7.35 3.70 -28.66
N PHE A 52 6.88 4.59 -29.53
CA PHE A 52 5.50 5.07 -29.56
C PHE A 52 4.63 4.44 -30.65
N ALA A 53 5.21 3.72 -31.61
CA ALA A 53 4.46 2.99 -32.61
C ALA A 53 3.58 1.90 -31.95
N TRP A 54 2.55 1.47 -32.66
CA TRP A 54 1.79 0.28 -32.27
C TRP A 54 2.60 -0.99 -32.55
N PRO A 55 2.45 -2.07 -31.73
CA PRO A 55 3.14 -3.33 -31.97
C PRO A 55 2.67 -3.93 -33.31
N GLN A 56 3.61 -4.49 -34.07
CA GLN A 56 3.31 -5.16 -35.35
C GLN A 56 2.67 -6.54 -35.15
N GLY A 57 2.81 -7.10 -33.94
CA GLY A 57 2.22 -8.36 -33.50
C GLY A 57 2.09 -8.42 -31.98
N LEU A 58 1.45 -9.47 -31.48
CA LEU A 58 1.35 -9.71 -30.03
C LEU A 58 2.49 -10.64 -29.60
N ALA A 59 3.60 -10.08 -29.12
CA ALA A 59 4.77 -10.85 -28.67
C ALA A 59 4.52 -11.47 -27.28
N TRP A 60 3.68 -12.50 -27.20
CA TRP A 60 3.37 -13.22 -25.96
C TRP A 60 4.59 -13.86 -25.30
N ASP A 61 5.63 -14.19 -26.09
CA ASP A 61 6.90 -14.71 -25.57
C ASP A 61 7.59 -13.78 -24.57
N ASN A 62 7.27 -12.49 -24.61
CA ASN A 62 7.75 -11.53 -23.61
C ASN A 62 7.32 -11.94 -22.19
N TYR A 63 6.10 -12.40 -22.02
CA TYR A 63 5.56 -12.82 -20.72
C TYR A 63 6.19 -14.13 -20.24
N VAL A 64 6.48 -15.06 -21.17
CA VAL A 64 7.19 -16.31 -20.85
C VAL A 64 8.63 -16.00 -20.41
N ARG A 65 9.35 -15.18 -21.19
CA ARG A 65 10.70 -14.74 -20.82
C ARG A 65 10.75 -13.92 -19.53
N ALA A 66 9.75 -13.07 -19.29
CA ALA A 66 9.62 -12.33 -18.02
C ALA A 66 9.50 -13.30 -16.85
N TYR A 67 8.66 -14.32 -16.98
CA TYR A 67 8.45 -15.33 -15.94
C TYR A 67 9.71 -16.14 -15.64
N GLU A 68 10.41 -16.61 -16.68
CA GLU A 68 11.58 -17.46 -16.54
C GLU A 68 12.82 -16.70 -16.03
N LYS A 69 13.10 -15.51 -16.61
CA LYS A 69 14.31 -14.74 -16.30
C LYS A 69 14.28 -14.06 -14.92
N SER A 70 13.10 -13.71 -14.40
CA SER A 70 13.00 -12.91 -13.17
C SER A 70 12.64 -13.71 -11.93
N ASN A 71 12.53 -15.04 -12.00
CA ASN A 71 11.94 -15.84 -10.90
C ASN A 71 10.62 -15.24 -10.38
N LEU A 72 9.80 -14.72 -11.30
CA LEU A 72 8.65 -13.87 -10.98
C LEU A 72 7.69 -14.55 -10.00
N ALA A 73 7.45 -15.85 -10.16
CA ALA A 73 6.59 -16.60 -9.26
C ALA A 73 7.10 -16.61 -7.81
N ALA A 74 8.40 -16.83 -7.63
CA ALA A 74 9.03 -16.80 -6.31
C ALA A 74 8.96 -15.40 -5.71
N ASN A 75 9.27 -14.36 -6.48
CA ASN A 75 9.23 -12.97 -6.04
C ASN A 75 7.81 -12.52 -5.65
N ILE A 76 6.79 -12.92 -6.41
CA ILE A 76 5.38 -12.69 -6.06
C ILE A 76 5.02 -13.44 -4.77
N GLY A 77 5.40 -14.71 -4.66
CA GLY A 77 5.16 -15.51 -3.45
C GLY A 77 5.80 -14.90 -2.20
N ASN A 78 7.07 -14.45 -2.32
CA ASN A 78 7.77 -13.77 -1.24
C ASN A 78 7.08 -12.46 -0.84
N SER A 79 6.65 -11.65 -1.82
CA SER A 79 5.91 -10.41 -1.55
C SER A 79 4.58 -10.68 -0.87
N ILE A 80 3.81 -11.68 -1.32
CA ILE A 80 2.55 -12.06 -0.68
C ILE A 80 2.80 -12.50 0.77
N TYR A 81 3.82 -13.34 1.00
CA TYR A 81 4.19 -13.77 2.34
C TYR A 81 4.49 -12.60 3.26
N VAL A 82 5.39 -11.69 2.85
CA VAL A 82 5.79 -10.50 3.63
C VAL A 82 4.59 -9.60 3.91
N VAL A 83 3.74 -9.35 2.90
CA VAL A 83 2.53 -8.52 3.07
C VAL A 83 1.56 -9.16 4.06
N LEU A 84 1.25 -10.44 3.92
CA LEU A 84 0.34 -11.13 4.84
C LEU A 84 0.86 -11.14 6.27
N GLU A 85 2.14 -11.42 6.47
CA GLU A 85 2.78 -11.35 7.78
C GLU A 85 2.71 -9.95 8.38
N THR A 86 3.03 -8.92 7.58
CA THR A 86 2.89 -7.51 7.97
C THR A 86 1.47 -7.20 8.45
N LEU A 87 0.45 -7.62 7.70
CA LEU A 87 -0.95 -7.38 8.05
C LEU A 87 -1.38 -8.09 9.33
N VAL A 88 -0.96 -9.35 9.52
CA VAL A 88 -1.25 -10.09 10.75
C VAL A 88 -0.65 -9.37 11.96
N ILE A 89 0.61 -8.95 11.88
CA ILE A 89 1.28 -8.23 12.96
C ILE A 89 0.57 -6.89 13.24
N ILE A 90 0.19 -6.15 12.21
CA ILE A 90 -0.54 -4.89 12.36
C ILE A 90 -1.88 -5.13 13.08
N VAL A 91 -2.67 -6.09 12.64
CA VAL A 91 -3.97 -6.37 13.27
C VAL A 91 -3.80 -6.80 14.73
N VAL A 92 -2.88 -7.72 14.99
CA VAL A 92 -2.66 -8.28 16.33
C VAL A 92 -2.09 -7.24 17.31
N CYS A 93 -1.20 -6.35 16.84
CA CYS A 93 -0.52 -5.40 17.73
C CYS A 93 -1.21 -4.03 17.75
N VAL A 94 -1.57 -3.48 16.58
CA VAL A 94 -2.06 -2.09 16.48
C VAL A 94 -3.50 -1.96 16.95
N VAL A 95 -4.37 -2.95 16.68
CA VAL A 95 -5.78 -2.86 17.09
C VAL A 95 -5.91 -2.78 18.62
N PRO A 96 -5.36 -3.71 19.42
CA PRO A 96 -5.45 -3.59 20.88
C PRO A 96 -4.66 -2.41 21.43
N CYS A 97 -3.50 -2.06 20.85
CA CYS A 97 -2.73 -0.90 21.25
C CYS A 97 -3.57 0.40 21.08
N SER A 98 -4.17 0.60 19.91
CA SER A 98 -5.01 1.78 19.62
C SER A 98 -6.24 1.83 20.54
N TYR A 99 -6.85 0.67 20.82
CA TYR A 99 -7.97 0.57 21.75
C TYR A 99 -7.56 1.00 23.16
N CYS A 100 -6.43 0.48 23.66
CA CYS A 100 -5.91 0.87 24.97
C CYS A 100 -5.61 2.37 25.05
N LEU A 101 -4.96 2.94 24.05
CA LEU A 101 -4.61 4.36 24.02
C LEU A 101 -5.82 5.30 23.98
N VAL A 102 -6.95 4.87 23.41
CA VAL A 102 -8.16 5.69 23.30
C VAL A 102 -9.09 5.52 24.51
N ARG A 103 -9.21 4.30 25.04
CA ARG A 103 -10.24 3.94 26.04
C ARG A 103 -9.74 4.01 27.47
N TYR A 104 -8.50 3.63 27.72
CA TYR A 104 -7.96 3.60 29.07
C TYR A 104 -7.17 4.86 29.40
N LYS A 105 -7.42 5.38 30.60
CA LYS A 105 -6.65 6.50 31.16
C LYS A 105 -5.53 5.93 32.01
N PHE A 106 -4.32 5.95 31.52
CA PHE A 106 -3.13 5.56 32.28
C PHE A 106 -2.01 6.62 32.12
N PRO A 107 -1.11 6.75 33.11
CA PRO A 107 -0.01 7.70 33.03
C PRO A 107 0.87 7.36 31.81
N GLY A 108 1.18 8.36 30.97
CA GLY A 108 1.98 8.17 29.77
C GLY A 108 1.21 7.87 28.47
N ALA A 109 -0.11 7.56 28.50
CA ALA A 109 -0.89 7.27 27.29
C ALA A 109 -0.78 8.38 26.23
N LYS A 110 -0.89 9.64 26.66
CA LYS A 110 -0.75 10.81 25.77
C LYS A 110 0.66 10.96 25.21
N LEU A 111 1.69 10.66 26.02
CA LEU A 111 3.08 10.70 25.59
C LEU A 111 3.35 9.64 24.51
N ILE A 112 2.90 8.41 24.75
CA ILE A 112 3.03 7.30 23.79
C ILE A 112 2.35 7.67 22.47
N LEU A 113 1.13 8.18 22.51
CA LEU A 113 0.42 8.61 21.30
C LEU A 113 1.20 9.71 20.57
N ASN A 114 1.73 10.70 21.28
CA ASN A 114 2.50 11.79 20.69
C ASN A 114 3.82 11.27 20.05
N ILE A 115 4.47 10.28 20.66
CA ILE A 115 5.67 9.64 20.10
C ILE A 115 5.31 8.96 18.77
N TYR A 116 4.22 8.19 18.71
CA TYR A 116 3.76 7.58 17.45
C TYR A 116 3.43 8.64 16.40
N MET A 117 2.77 9.76 16.79
CA MET A 117 2.50 10.86 15.86
C MET A 117 3.79 11.49 15.32
N ALA A 118 4.79 11.70 16.17
CA ALA A 118 6.10 12.21 15.73
C ALA A 118 6.83 11.22 14.82
N ALA A 119 6.71 9.93 15.08
CA ALA A 119 7.34 8.89 14.29
C ALA A 119 6.84 8.80 12.84
N ILE A 120 5.63 9.29 12.53
CA ILE A 120 5.10 9.37 11.14
C ILE A 120 6.04 10.18 10.23
N PHE A 121 6.74 11.19 10.77
CA PHE A 121 7.63 12.05 10.01
C PHE A 121 9.02 11.44 9.76
N ILE A 122 9.32 10.29 10.36
CA ILE A 122 10.60 9.58 10.18
C ILE A 122 10.46 8.63 9.01
N GLN A 123 11.08 8.99 7.88
CA GLN A 123 11.13 8.10 6.72
C GLN A 123 12.16 6.98 6.92
N ALA A 124 11.82 5.78 6.46
CA ALA A 124 12.68 4.60 6.51
C ALA A 124 14.07 4.83 5.92
N THR A 125 14.16 5.63 4.88
CA THR A 125 15.41 5.95 4.18
C THR A 125 16.45 6.60 5.10
N TYR A 126 16.02 7.42 6.07
CA TYR A 126 16.94 8.08 7.00
C TYR A 126 17.52 7.14 8.05
N ILE A 127 16.80 6.08 8.40
CA ILE A 127 17.22 5.10 9.41
C ILE A 127 17.74 3.80 8.77
N MET A 128 17.88 3.75 7.45
CA MET A 128 18.23 2.53 6.72
C MET A 128 19.60 1.96 7.15
N ILE A 129 20.63 2.80 7.30
CA ILE A 129 21.96 2.35 7.69
C ILE A 129 21.95 1.76 9.10
N PRO A 130 21.49 2.48 10.16
CA PRO A 130 21.42 1.90 11.49
C PRO A 130 20.54 0.65 11.55
N LEU A 131 19.45 0.61 10.78
CA LEU A 131 18.56 -0.53 10.69
C LEU A 131 19.25 -1.75 10.08
N PHE A 132 20.01 -1.56 9.00
CA PHE A 132 20.81 -2.62 8.39
C PHE A 132 21.86 -3.17 9.37
N LEU A 133 22.58 -2.29 10.06
CA LEU A 133 23.60 -2.70 11.04
C LEU A 133 22.98 -3.50 12.20
N GLN A 134 21.79 -3.09 12.66
CA GLN A 134 21.06 -3.82 13.70
C GLN A 134 20.61 -5.19 13.21
N MET A 135 19.99 -5.29 12.02
CA MET A 135 19.55 -6.55 11.43
C MET A 135 20.70 -7.50 11.15
N ASN A 136 21.84 -6.97 10.68
CA ASN A 136 23.05 -7.76 10.49
C ASN A 136 23.59 -8.31 11.82
N LYS A 137 23.66 -7.49 12.87
CA LYS A 137 24.10 -7.90 14.21
C LYS A 137 23.21 -8.99 14.82
N LEU A 138 21.91 -8.97 14.50
CA LEU A 138 20.94 -9.96 14.95
C LEU A 138 20.89 -11.20 14.05
N ASN A 139 21.66 -11.27 12.96
CA ASN A 139 21.63 -12.33 11.94
C ASN A 139 20.24 -12.49 11.30
N LEU A 140 19.52 -11.38 11.11
CA LEU A 140 18.17 -11.33 10.53
C LEU A 140 18.15 -10.89 9.06
N LEU A 141 19.31 -10.62 8.45
CA LEU A 141 19.40 -10.38 7.01
C LEU A 141 18.96 -11.62 6.22
N ASN A 142 18.43 -11.40 5.03
CA ASN A 142 17.92 -12.45 4.16
C ASN A 142 16.77 -13.30 4.78
N SER A 143 16.02 -12.74 5.73
CA SER A 143 14.84 -13.34 6.33
C SER A 143 13.59 -12.58 5.90
N LEU A 144 12.66 -13.27 5.22
CA LEU A 144 11.37 -12.70 4.83
C LEU A 144 10.52 -12.36 6.05
N THR A 145 10.56 -13.19 7.09
CA THR A 145 9.87 -12.92 8.36
C THR A 145 10.42 -11.67 9.04
N ALA A 146 11.75 -11.52 9.11
CA ALA A 146 12.33 -10.30 9.65
C ALA A 146 11.92 -9.05 8.84
N LEU A 147 11.81 -9.18 7.51
CA LEU A 147 11.34 -8.13 6.63
C LEU A 147 9.87 -7.77 6.91
N GLY A 148 8.99 -8.77 7.09
CA GLY A 148 7.58 -8.57 7.42
C GLY A 148 7.37 -7.87 8.77
N VAL A 149 8.13 -8.28 9.81
CA VAL A 149 8.15 -7.60 11.12
C VAL A 149 8.61 -6.16 10.97
N LEU A 150 9.63 -5.93 10.16
CA LEU A 150 10.17 -4.60 9.91
C LEU A 150 9.14 -3.70 9.24
N TYR A 151 8.49 -4.18 8.17
CA TYR A 151 7.43 -3.44 7.49
C TYR A 151 6.26 -3.13 8.43
N ALA A 152 5.85 -4.08 9.26
CA ALA A 152 4.80 -3.85 10.25
C ALA A 152 5.17 -2.72 11.22
N THR A 153 6.37 -2.77 11.79
CA THR A 153 6.85 -1.74 12.74
C THR A 153 6.92 -0.35 12.11
N MET A 154 7.32 -0.26 10.85
CA MET A 154 7.35 1.02 10.12
C MET A 154 5.95 1.58 9.86
N GLN A 155 4.94 0.72 9.72
CA GLN A 155 3.55 1.12 9.51
C GLN A 155 2.80 1.43 10.81
N PHE A 156 3.29 0.99 11.97
CA PHE A 156 2.62 1.19 13.28
C PHE A 156 2.22 2.64 13.55
N PRO A 157 3.08 3.66 13.35
CA PRO A 157 2.72 5.04 13.64
C PRO A 157 1.47 5.49 12.89
N PHE A 158 1.45 5.27 11.60
CA PHE A 158 0.32 5.65 10.75
C PHE A 158 -0.95 4.82 11.05
N ALA A 159 -0.78 3.52 11.26
CA ALA A 159 -1.88 2.60 11.57
C ALA A 159 -2.55 2.97 12.91
N ILE A 160 -1.76 3.28 13.96
CA ILE A 160 -2.27 3.74 15.26
C ILE A 160 -2.98 5.09 15.10
N PHE A 161 -2.41 6.03 14.35
CA PHE A 161 -3.05 7.32 14.07
C PHE A 161 -4.44 7.12 13.47
N LEU A 162 -4.53 6.36 12.40
CA LEU A 162 -5.78 6.16 11.69
C LEU A 162 -6.81 5.43 12.56
N LEU A 163 -6.40 4.33 13.21
CA LEU A 163 -7.29 3.54 14.07
C LEU A 163 -7.77 4.30 15.31
N THR A 164 -6.92 5.11 15.92
CA THR A 164 -7.36 5.94 17.05
C THR A 164 -8.42 6.96 16.62
N GLY A 165 -8.34 7.49 15.39
CA GLY A 165 -9.38 8.35 14.82
C GLY A 165 -10.73 7.62 14.71
N PHE A 166 -10.74 6.40 14.17
CA PHE A 166 -11.95 5.57 14.09
C PHE A 166 -12.52 5.21 15.46
N LEU A 167 -11.67 4.76 16.38
CA LEU A 167 -12.10 4.37 17.72
C LEU A 167 -12.74 5.52 18.51
N ARG A 168 -12.27 6.75 18.31
CA ARG A 168 -12.87 7.94 18.94
C ARG A 168 -14.26 8.25 18.41
N SER A 169 -14.62 7.83 17.21
CA SER A 169 -15.95 8.02 16.63
C SER A 169 -16.99 7.01 17.15
N ILE A 170 -16.56 5.93 17.79
CA ILE A 170 -17.45 4.93 18.38
C ILE A 170 -17.87 5.39 19.78
N PRO A 171 -19.19 5.58 20.06
CA PRO A 171 -19.69 5.92 21.39
C PRO A 171 -19.28 4.90 22.47
N ARG A 172 -18.98 5.38 23.67
CA ARG A 172 -18.60 4.51 24.81
C ARG A 172 -19.75 3.71 25.37
N ASP A 173 -20.97 4.14 25.13
CA ASP A 173 -22.20 3.52 25.61
C ASP A 173 -22.29 2.04 25.27
N TYR A 174 -21.75 1.62 24.11
CA TYR A 174 -21.69 0.20 23.73
C TYR A 174 -20.80 -0.64 24.65
N GLU A 175 -19.69 -0.06 25.10
CA GLU A 175 -18.77 -0.72 26.02
C GLU A 175 -19.34 -0.75 27.44
N GLU A 176 -19.98 0.33 27.86
CA GLU A 176 -20.64 0.45 29.19
C GLU A 176 -21.81 -0.53 29.30
N ALA A 177 -22.66 -0.63 28.28
CA ALA A 177 -23.73 -1.62 28.24
C ALA A 177 -23.18 -3.07 28.34
N ALA A 178 -22.13 -3.37 27.60
CA ALA A 178 -21.51 -4.70 27.64
C ALA A 178 -20.86 -5.01 29.01
N MET A 179 -20.32 -4.01 29.70
CA MET A 179 -19.80 -4.18 31.07
C MET A 179 -20.92 -4.48 32.05
N ILE A 180 -22.10 -3.86 31.91
CA ILE A 180 -23.28 -4.15 32.70
C ILE A 180 -23.75 -5.60 32.47
N ASP A 181 -23.65 -6.10 31.23
CA ASP A 181 -23.94 -7.49 30.84
C ASP A 181 -22.84 -8.47 31.29
N GLY A 182 -21.82 -8.03 32.04
CA GLY A 182 -20.76 -8.89 32.57
C GLY A 182 -19.65 -9.25 31.58
N CYS A 183 -19.56 -8.56 30.45
CA CYS A 183 -18.48 -8.82 29.49
C CYS A 183 -17.14 -8.29 30.01
N GLY A 184 -16.12 -9.14 29.97
CA GLY A 184 -14.75 -8.73 30.27
C GLY A 184 -14.11 -7.92 29.13
N PRO A 185 -12.99 -7.19 29.40
CA PRO A 185 -12.36 -6.28 28.43
C PRO A 185 -11.98 -6.93 27.10
N PHE A 186 -11.49 -8.16 27.13
CA PHE A 186 -11.11 -8.89 25.92
C PHE A 186 -12.33 -9.24 25.04
N ARG A 187 -13.45 -9.62 25.66
CA ARG A 187 -14.69 -9.91 24.96
C ARG A 187 -15.30 -8.64 24.36
N ILE A 188 -15.23 -7.50 25.08
CA ILE A 188 -15.64 -6.20 24.57
C ILE A 188 -14.82 -5.84 23.32
N LEU A 189 -13.49 -5.95 23.39
CA LEU A 189 -12.62 -5.67 22.25
C LEU A 189 -12.97 -6.56 21.03
N THR A 190 -13.06 -7.89 21.24
CA THR A 190 -13.19 -8.84 20.12
C THR A 190 -14.60 -8.92 19.56
N SER A 191 -15.64 -8.86 20.40
CA SER A 191 -17.02 -9.09 19.99
C SER A 191 -17.81 -7.82 19.70
N ILE A 192 -17.33 -6.65 20.15
CA ILE A 192 -18.04 -5.38 19.98
C ILE A 192 -17.18 -4.40 19.19
N ILE A 193 -16.00 -4.07 19.69
CA ILE A 193 -15.18 -2.99 19.13
C ILE A 193 -14.58 -3.37 17.78
N ILE A 194 -13.99 -4.56 17.64
CA ILE A 194 -13.41 -5.00 16.36
C ILE A 194 -14.46 -5.02 15.24
N PRO A 195 -15.66 -5.60 15.41
CA PRO A 195 -16.71 -5.54 14.40
C PRO A 195 -17.15 -4.11 14.05
N MET A 196 -17.30 -3.23 15.04
CA MET A 196 -17.67 -1.84 14.81
C MET A 196 -16.55 -1.04 14.12
N CYS A 197 -15.29 -1.33 14.45
CA CYS A 197 -14.11 -0.69 13.87
C CYS A 197 -13.66 -1.34 12.54
N LYS A 198 -14.38 -2.38 12.06
CA LYS A 198 -14.03 -3.12 10.84
C LYS A 198 -13.71 -2.22 9.64
N PRO A 199 -14.47 -1.14 9.31
CA PRO A 199 -14.11 -0.26 8.21
C PRO A 199 -12.73 0.38 8.41
N GLY A 200 -12.41 0.82 9.62
CA GLY A 200 -11.11 1.40 9.96
C GLY A 200 -9.98 0.38 9.86
N ILE A 201 -10.18 -0.83 10.37
CA ILE A 201 -9.20 -1.92 10.31
C ILE A 201 -8.92 -2.28 8.84
N VAL A 202 -9.97 -2.45 8.03
CA VAL A 202 -9.83 -2.74 6.59
C VAL A 202 -9.05 -1.63 5.88
N THR A 203 -9.34 -0.37 6.19
CA THR A 203 -8.62 0.78 5.61
C THR A 203 -7.13 0.74 5.97
N VAL A 204 -6.80 0.51 7.25
CA VAL A 204 -5.40 0.35 7.70
C VAL A 204 -4.72 -0.81 6.97
N CYS A 205 -5.35 -1.99 6.94
CA CYS A 205 -4.81 -3.16 6.26
C CYS A 205 -4.55 -2.89 4.77
N MET A 206 -5.45 -2.20 4.09
CA MET A 206 -5.26 -1.90 2.67
C MET A 206 -4.12 -0.94 2.40
N ILE A 207 -4.04 0.15 3.17
CA ILE A 207 -2.94 1.11 3.02
C ILE A 207 -1.60 0.44 3.34
N SER A 208 -1.55 -0.35 4.41
CA SER A 208 -0.35 -1.09 4.80
C SER A 208 0.04 -2.19 3.79
N ALA A 209 -0.96 -2.88 3.22
CA ALA A 209 -0.71 -3.86 2.16
C ALA A 209 -0.10 -3.20 0.92
N MET A 210 -0.65 -2.06 0.48
CA MET A 210 -0.11 -1.32 -0.66
C MET A 210 1.30 -0.78 -0.38
N ALA A 211 1.55 -0.28 0.82
CA ALA A 211 2.86 0.19 1.23
C ALA A 211 3.90 -0.94 1.25
N ALA A 212 3.57 -2.09 1.87
CA ALA A 212 4.46 -3.24 1.93
C ALA A 212 4.68 -3.91 0.57
N TRP A 213 3.64 -3.94 -0.30
CA TRP A 213 3.75 -4.49 -1.65
C TRP A 213 4.70 -3.70 -2.53
N ASN A 214 4.67 -2.36 -2.45
CA ASN A 214 5.48 -1.47 -3.27
C ASN A 214 6.82 -1.09 -2.61
N GLU A 215 7.12 -1.61 -1.42
CA GLU A 215 8.35 -1.28 -0.72
C GLU A 215 9.55 -1.91 -1.44
N TYR A 216 10.53 -1.07 -1.78
CA TYR A 216 11.74 -1.46 -2.52
C TYR A 216 13.04 -1.16 -1.77
N PRO A 217 13.28 0.08 -1.27
CA PRO A 217 14.57 0.47 -0.71
C PRO A 217 15.02 -0.39 0.48
N VAL A 218 14.13 -0.68 1.41
CA VAL A 218 14.44 -1.49 2.60
C VAL A 218 14.64 -2.94 2.20
N ALA A 219 13.77 -3.50 1.34
CA ALA A 219 13.92 -4.87 0.86
C ALA A 219 15.25 -5.07 0.12
N LEU A 220 15.66 -4.13 -0.72
CA LEU A 220 16.91 -4.19 -1.47
C LEU A 220 18.13 -4.34 -0.56
N VAL A 221 18.12 -3.65 0.59
CA VAL A 221 19.23 -3.66 1.53
C VAL A 221 19.17 -4.87 2.47
N MET A 222 17.96 -5.32 2.84
CA MET A 222 17.77 -6.40 3.82
C MET A 222 17.83 -7.80 3.20
N VAL A 223 17.50 -7.93 1.90
CA VAL A 223 17.42 -9.21 1.19
C VAL A 223 18.32 -9.19 -0.04
N THR A 224 19.49 -9.82 0.09
CA THR A 224 20.51 -9.90 -0.96
C THR A 224 20.43 -11.20 -1.77
N TYR A 225 19.74 -12.25 -1.25
CA TYR A 225 19.61 -13.53 -1.96
C TYR A 225 18.51 -13.44 -3.02
N PRO A 226 18.81 -13.74 -4.31
CA PRO A 226 17.84 -13.68 -5.40
C PRO A 226 16.58 -14.52 -5.16
N THR A 227 16.71 -15.67 -4.48
CA THR A 227 15.61 -16.56 -4.16
C THR A 227 14.63 -16.02 -3.12
N LYS A 228 15.05 -15.01 -2.37
CA LYS A 228 14.24 -14.35 -1.33
C LYS A 228 13.84 -12.93 -1.72
N ALA A 229 14.16 -12.50 -2.93
CA ALA A 229 13.80 -11.18 -3.41
C ALA A 229 12.27 -10.98 -3.38
N THR A 230 11.83 -9.81 -2.96
CA THR A 230 10.45 -9.36 -3.16
C THR A 230 10.24 -8.95 -4.61
N LEU A 231 9.00 -8.80 -5.04
CA LEU A 231 8.69 -8.45 -6.43
C LEU A 231 9.38 -7.16 -6.90
N PRO A 232 9.34 -6.03 -6.16
CA PRO A 232 10.06 -4.81 -6.56
C PRO A 232 11.58 -5.01 -6.70
N VAL A 233 12.19 -5.77 -5.79
CA VAL A 233 13.63 -6.09 -5.85
C VAL A 233 13.94 -7.00 -7.03
N GLY A 234 13.12 -8.01 -7.28
CA GLY A 234 13.26 -8.91 -8.42
C GLY A 234 13.17 -8.19 -9.77
N LEU A 235 12.26 -7.21 -9.89
CA LEU A 235 12.15 -6.37 -11.09
C LEU A 235 13.36 -5.46 -11.28
N ALA A 236 13.87 -4.86 -10.20
CA ALA A 236 15.08 -4.04 -10.26
C ALA A 236 16.31 -4.88 -10.64
N ASN A 237 16.43 -6.08 -10.10
CA ASN A 237 17.49 -7.01 -10.48
C ASN A 237 17.38 -7.44 -11.94
N LEU A 238 16.17 -7.67 -12.45
CA LEU A 238 15.96 -7.96 -13.87
C LEU A 238 16.47 -6.82 -14.76
N TYR A 239 16.18 -5.57 -14.39
CA TYR A 239 16.67 -4.40 -15.10
C TYR A 239 18.20 -4.28 -15.04
N GLU A 240 18.82 -4.47 -13.88
CA GLU A 240 20.28 -4.37 -13.71
C GLU A 240 21.03 -5.49 -14.45
N ILE A 241 20.56 -6.73 -14.40
CA ILE A 241 21.15 -7.87 -15.13
C ILE A 241 21.09 -7.63 -16.64
N GLN A 242 20.05 -6.99 -17.12
CA GLN A 242 19.84 -6.71 -18.54
C GLN A 242 20.51 -5.41 -19.03
N ARG A 243 21.23 -4.70 -18.18
CA ARG A 243 21.82 -3.39 -18.48
C ARG A 243 22.69 -3.36 -19.75
N TYR A 244 23.26 -4.49 -20.13
CA TYR A 244 24.11 -4.63 -21.32
C TYR A 244 23.40 -5.28 -22.53
N ALA A 245 22.26 -5.93 -22.34
CA ALA A 245 21.48 -6.56 -23.40
C ALA A 245 20.00 -6.60 -22.99
N THR A 246 19.39 -5.44 -22.84
CA THR A 246 18.05 -5.28 -22.27
C THR A 246 16.98 -5.91 -23.18
N ASP A 247 16.31 -6.94 -22.67
CA ASP A 247 15.08 -7.47 -23.23
C ASP A 247 13.90 -6.60 -22.79
N TRP A 248 13.69 -5.49 -23.52
CA TRP A 248 12.66 -4.49 -23.19
C TRP A 248 11.27 -5.10 -23.15
N GLY A 249 10.96 -6.01 -24.08
CA GLY A 249 9.66 -6.67 -24.08
C GLY A 249 9.40 -7.47 -22.80
N ALA A 250 10.38 -8.28 -22.36
CA ALA A 250 10.27 -9.02 -21.11
C ALA A 250 10.19 -8.10 -19.88
N LEU A 251 10.92 -6.98 -19.87
CA LEU A 251 10.87 -6.01 -18.78
C LEU A 251 9.46 -5.37 -18.66
N PHE A 252 8.91 -4.90 -19.78
CA PHE A 252 7.54 -4.32 -19.78
C PHE A 252 6.49 -5.37 -19.41
N ALA A 253 6.62 -6.61 -19.86
CA ALA A 253 5.73 -7.70 -19.46
C ALA A 253 5.81 -7.98 -17.94
N ALA A 254 7.02 -7.99 -17.37
CA ALA A 254 7.21 -8.16 -15.93
C ALA A 254 6.57 -7.00 -15.13
N LEU A 255 6.71 -5.76 -15.60
CA LEU A 255 6.06 -4.58 -14.99
C LEU A 255 4.53 -4.67 -15.05
N VAL A 256 3.97 -5.15 -16.16
CA VAL A 256 2.51 -5.39 -16.28
C VAL A 256 2.04 -6.43 -15.29
N LEU A 257 2.75 -7.56 -15.17
CA LEU A 257 2.43 -8.60 -14.19
C LEU A 257 2.51 -8.10 -12.75
N ALA A 258 3.47 -7.23 -12.45
CA ALA A 258 3.61 -6.61 -11.12
C ALA A 258 2.48 -5.62 -10.79
N LEU A 259 1.89 -4.97 -11.79
CA LEU A 259 0.75 -4.07 -11.61
C LEU A 259 -0.54 -4.81 -11.24
N ILE A 260 -0.73 -6.04 -11.69
CA ILE A 260 -1.98 -6.79 -11.51
C ILE A 260 -2.41 -6.86 -10.04
N PRO A 261 -1.57 -7.31 -9.08
CA PRO A 261 -1.97 -7.38 -7.68
C PRO A 261 -2.31 -6.01 -7.08
N THR A 262 -1.57 -4.97 -7.44
CA THR A 262 -1.84 -3.60 -6.98
C THR A 262 -3.20 -3.11 -7.46
N VAL A 263 -3.54 -3.35 -8.74
CA VAL A 263 -4.83 -2.98 -9.32
C VAL A 263 -5.97 -3.77 -8.66
N ILE A 264 -5.79 -5.07 -8.42
CA ILE A 264 -6.78 -5.91 -7.73
C ILE A 264 -7.02 -5.37 -6.32
N LEU A 265 -5.97 -5.12 -5.54
CA LEU A 265 -6.08 -4.54 -4.20
C LEU A 265 -6.83 -3.21 -4.22
N PHE A 266 -6.52 -2.33 -5.18
CA PHE A 266 -7.22 -1.06 -5.33
C PHE A 266 -8.70 -1.24 -5.67
N ILE A 267 -9.04 -2.07 -6.65
CA ILE A 267 -10.45 -2.31 -7.05
C ILE A 267 -11.26 -2.86 -5.88
N VAL A 268 -10.71 -3.81 -5.13
CA VAL A 268 -11.38 -4.41 -3.97
C VAL A 268 -11.56 -3.39 -2.84
N GLY A 269 -10.58 -2.51 -2.65
CA GLY A 269 -10.50 -1.65 -1.48
C GLY A 269 -10.86 -0.20 -1.67
N GLN A 270 -11.11 0.27 -2.89
CA GLN A 270 -11.35 1.68 -3.17
C GLN A 270 -12.49 2.30 -2.32
N LYS A 271 -13.56 1.55 -2.05
CA LYS A 271 -14.68 2.03 -1.23
C LYS A 271 -14.26 2.28 0.21
N GLN A 272 -13.52 1.35 0.78
CA GLN A 272 -13.02 1.42 2.15
C GLN A 272 -11.96 2.52 2.30
N LEU A 273 -11.09 2.69 1.30
CA LEU A 273 -10.11 3.77 1.27
C LEU A 273 -10.76 5.14 1.30
N VAL A 274 -11.77 5.37 0.45
CA VAL A 274 -12.49 6.65 0.38
C VAL A 274 -13.25 6.92 1.68
N GLN A 275 -13.94 5.91 2.23
CA GLN A 275 -14.68 6.05 3.49
C GLN A 275 -13.73 6.27 4.67
N GLY A 276 -12.61 5.54 4.71
CA GLY A 276 -11.64 5.63 5.80
C GLY A 276 -10.94 6.97 5.88
N LEU A 277 -10.55 7.53 4.76
CA LEU A 277 -9.90 8.84 4.70
C LEU A 277 -10.87 9.99 5.06
N SER A 278 -12.17 9.83 4.75
CA SER A 278 -13.17 10.85 5.09
C SER A 278 -13.47 10.92 6.58
N VAL A 279 -13.43 9.80 7.31
CA VAL A 279 -13.66 9.76 8.77
C VAL A 279 -12.43 10.25 9.56
N GLY A 280 -11.21 9.97 9.05
CA GLY A 280 -9.98 10.44 9.68
C GLY A 280 -9.64 11.92 9.44
N GLY A 281 -10.23 12.53 8.38
CA GLY A 281 -9.88 13.88 7.91
C GLY A 281 -10.86 15.00 8.27
N VAL A 282 -12.01 14.70 8.82
CA VAL A 282 -13.04 15.74 9.08
C VAL A 282 -13.45 15.77 10.53
N LYS A 283 -12.75 16.56 11.31
CA LYS A 283 -13.26 17.42 12.41
C LYS A 283 -12.18 18.46 12.71
N GLY A 284 -12.08 19.45 11.86
CA GLY A 284 -11.59 20.77 12.21
C GLY A 284 -12.78 21.70 12.13
#